data_bfc73b1089a98dcccc34f454a9c0c7e9
#
_entry.id   bfc73b1089a98dcccc34f454a9c0c7e9
#
_cell.length_a   1.000
_cell.length_b   1.000
_cell.length_c   1.000
_cell.angle_alpha   90.00
_cell.angle_beta   90.00
_cell.angle_gamma   90.00
#
_symmetry.space_group_name_H-M   'P 1'
#
loop_
_entity.id
_entity.type
_entity.pdbx_description
1 polymer ?
#
loop_
_entity_poly.entity_id
_entity_poly.type
_entity_poly.pdbx_seq_one_letter_code
_entity_poly.pdbx_strand_id
1 'polypeptide(L)'
;RTTSSAASDVYKRQGGNFDVIADSRMEINQARLLTLDAAWKMDKYGNKVAASEIAQIKVAAPIMACNVIDRAIQMHGGAGVSQDFPLASMYAHMRTLRLADGPDEVHRRSIARLELAKLMQEDK
;
A
#
# COMPACT_ATOMS: atom_id res chain seq x y z
N ARG A 1 6.59 -33.46 22.00
CA ARG A 1 5.90 -32.18 22.21
C ARG A 1 4.58 -32.40 22.94
N THR A 2 4.33 -31.67 24.02
CA THR A 2 3.08 -31.78 24.77
C THR A 2 1.93 -31.08 24.05
N THR A 3 0.70 -31.56 24.28
CA THR A 3 -0.51 -30.96 23.69
C THR A 3 -0.67 -29.49 24.08
N SER A 4 -0.34 -29.10 25.32
CA SER A 4 -0.45 -27.72 25.78
C SER A 4 0.59 -26.81 25.09
N SER A 5 1.80 -27.32 24.82
CA SER A 5 2.82 -26.59 24.07
C SER A 5 2.39 -26.35 22.62
N ALA A 6 1.81 -27.37 21.96
CA ALA A 6 1.29 -27.25 20.61
C ALA A 6 0.13 -26.25 20.53
N ALA A 7 -0.80 -26.29 21.49
CA ALA A 7 -1.90 -25.34 21.57
C ALA A 7 -1.42 -23.89 21.77
N SER A 8 -0.42 -23.70 22.63
CA SER A 8 0.16 -22.38 22.88
C SER A 8 0.84 -21.80 21.62
N ASP A 9 1.56 -22.65 20.87
CA ASP A 9 2.19 -22.22 19.61
C ASP A 9 1.16 -21.84 18.54
N VAL A 10 0.07 -22.61 18.44
CA VAL A 10 -1.03 -22.29 17.52
C VAL A 10 -1.67 -20.96 17.88
N TYR A 11 -1.94 -20.73 19.16
CA TYR A 11 -2.52 -19.49 19.64
C TYR A 11 -1.64 -18.28 19.34
N LYS A 12 -0.34 -18.40 19.60
CA LYS A 12 0.63 -17.32 19.30
C LYS A 12 0.68 -17.00 17.81
N ARG A 13 0.66 -18.03 16.96
CA ARG A 13 0.63 -17.85 15.51
C ARG A 13 -0.65 -17.18 15.04
N GLN A 14 -1.79 -17.56 15.61
CA GLN A 14 -3.08 -16.95 15.31
C GLN A 14 -3.11 -15.48 15.72
N GLY A 15 -2.57 -15.13 16.89
CA GLY A 15 -2.46 -13.76 17.36
C GLY A 15 -1.64 -12.88 16.42
N GLY A 16 -0.47 -13.37 15.98
CA GLY A 16 0.37 -12.69 15.00
C GLY A 16 -0.34 -12.50 13.65
N ASN A 17 -1.10 -13.51 13.21
CA ASN A 17 -1.87 -13.44 11.99
C ASN A 17 -3.02 -12.42 12.09
N PHE A 18 -3.65 -12.31 13.25
CA PHE A 18 -4.69 -11.31 13.48
C PHE A 18 -4.15 -9.89 13.34
N ASP A 19 -2.97 -9.60 13.90
CA ASP A 19 -2.33 -8.29 13.76
C ASP A 19 -1.99 -7.98 12.30
N VAL A 20 -1.46 -8.95 11.57
CA VAL A 20 -1.14 -8.81 10.15
C VAL A 20 -2.41 -8.51 9.33
N ILE A 21 -3.48 -9.22 9.60
CA ILE A 21 -4.77 -9.03 8.93
C ILE A 21 -5.33 -7.63 9.25
N ALA A 22 -5.29 -7.24 10.52
CA ALA A 22 -5.78 -5.92 10.95
C ALA A 22 -5.00 -4.77 10.31
N ASP A 23 -3.68 -4.84 10.35
CA ASP A 23 -2.82 -3.82 9.75
C ASP A 23 -3.03 -3.73 8.24
N SER A 24 -3.14 -4.88 7.58
CA SER A 24 -3.39 -4.93 6.14
C SER A 24 -4.75 -4.31 5.80
N ARG A 25 -5.79 -4.58 6.59
CA ARG A 25 -7.11 -3.97 6.37
C ARG A 25 -7.06 -2.46 6.52
N MET A 26 -6.39 -1.96 7.53
CA MET A 26 -6.26 -0.52 7.75
C MET A 26 -5.50 0.15 6.59
N GLU A 27 -4.41 -0.42 6.16
CA GLU A 27 -3.62 0.11 5.04
C GLU A 27 -4.40 0.11 3.73
N ILE A 28 -5.14 -0.97 3.45
CA ILE A 28 -5.99 -1.04 2.26
C ILE A 28 -7.05 0.07 2.31
N ASN A 29 -7.70 0.26 3.45
CA ASN A 29 -8.73 1.28 3.60
C ASN A 29 -8.16 2.69 3.45
N GLN A 30 -6.99 2.96 4.00
CA GLN A 30 -6.30 4.24 3.84
C GLN A 30 -6.02 4.55 2.37
N ALA A 31 -5.45 3.59 1.64
CA ALA A 31 -5.17 3.76 0.22
C ALA A 31 -6.46 3.90 -0.60
N ARG A 32 -7.50 3.15 -0.26
CA ARG A 32 -8.81 3.24 -0.92
C ARG A 32 -9.43 4.62 -0.74
N LEU A 33 -9.43 5.14 0.48
CA LEU A 33 -10.00 6.47 0.77
C LEU A 33 -9.24 7.57 0.04
N LEU A 34 -7.91 7.47 0.02
CA LEU A 34 -7.09 8.42 -0.73
C LEU A 34 -7.39 8.35 -2.23
N THR A 35 -7.56 7.14 -2.78
CA THR A 35 -7.90 6.92 -4.18
C THR A 35 -9.28 7.51 -4.52
N LEU A 36 -10.26 7.30 -3.65
CA LEU A 36 -11.61 7.85 -3.83
C LEU A 36 -11.60 9.37 -3.77
N ASP A 37 -10.81 9.96 -2.87
CA ASP A 37 -10.64 11.41 -2.80
C ASP A 37 -10.06 11.97 -4.09
N ALA A 38 -9.01 11.32 -4.62
CA ALA A 38 -8.41 11.73 -5.89
C ALA A 38 -9.43 11.64 -7.04
N ALA A 39 -10.17 10.53 -7.11
CA ALA A 39 -11.18 10.33 -8.15
C ALA A 39 -12.29 11.39 -8.07
N TRP A 40 -12.78 11.69 -6.88
CA TRP A 40 -13.81 12.69 -6.66
C TRP A 40 -13.32 14.08 -7.09
N LYS A 41 -12.10 14.45 -6.72
CA LYS A 41 -11.51 15.74 -7.11
C LYS A 41 -11.28 15.84 -8.62
N MET A 42 -10.86 14.73 -9.25
CA MET A 42 -10.72 14.68 -10.71
C MET A 42 -12.05 14.92 -11.40
N ASP A 43 -13.11 14.28 -10.93
CA ASP A 43 -14.44 14.43 -11.52
C ASP A 43 -14.99 15.84 -11.32
N LYS A 44 -14.78 16.43 -10.17
CA LYS A 44 -15.36 17.73 -9.81
C LYS A 44 -14.55 18.92 -10.33
N TYR A 45 -13.22 18.84 -10.25
CA TYR A 45 -12.32 19.97 -10.50
C TYR A 45 -11.34 19.74 -11.65
N GLY A 46 -11.24 18.53 -12.17
CA GLY A 46 -10.31 18.14 -13.22
C GLY A 46 -8.93 17.71 -12.70
N ASN A 47 -8.15 17.14 -13.61
CA ASN A 47 -6.86 16.52 -13.27
C ASN A 47 -5.83 17.51 -12.73
N LYS A 48 -5.85 18.75 -13.23
CA LYS A 48 -4.89 19.77 -12.82
C LYS A 48 -5.04 20.14 -11.34
N VAL A 49 -6.28 20.29 -10.88
CA VAL A 49 -6.58 20.60 -9.47
C VAL A 49 -6.28 19.39 -8.59
N ALA A 50 -6.54 18.18 -9.09
CA ALA A 50 -6.30 16.94 -8.35
C ALA A 50 -4.85 16.40 -8.50
N ALA A 51 -3.93 17.17 -9.06
CA ALA A 51 -2.58 16.71 -9.40
C ALA A 51 -1.84 16.14 -8.18
N SER A 52 -1.95 16.77 -7.02
CA SER A 52 -1.30 16.28 -5.78
C SER A 52 -1.87 14.93 -5.36
N GLU A 53 -3.19 14.80 -5.33
CA GLU A 53 -3.87 13.56 -4.92
C GLU A 53 -3.57 12.42 -5.89
N ILE A 54 -3.50 12.70 -7.19
CA ILE A 54 -3.12 11.71 -8.21
C ILE A 54 -1.69 11.22 -7.96
N ALA A 55 -0.76 12.12 -7.69
CA ALA A 55 0.62 11.75 -7.36
C ALA A 55 0.69 10.94 -6.05
N GLN A 56 -0.11 11.32 -5.05
CA GLN A 56 -0.17 10.61 -3.77
C GLN A 56 -0.62 9.16 -3.93
N ILE A 57 -1.68 8.91 -4.71
CA ILE A 57 -2.15 7.53 -4.90
C ILE A 57 -1.17 6.68 -5.70
N LYS A 58 -0.41 7.28 -6.60
CA LYS A 58 0.63 6.57 -7.37
C LYS A 58 1.78 6.10 -6.46
N VAL A 59 2.03 6.79 -5.36
CA VAL A 59 3.00 6.36 -4.34
C VAL A 59 2.35 5.43 -3.32
N ALA A 60 1.24 5.84 -2.72
CA ALA A 60 0.65 5.15 -1.58
C ALA A 60 0.06 3.79 -1.92
N ALA A 61 -0.68 3.68 -3.04
CA ALA A 61 -1.38 2.44 -3.37
C ALA A 61 -0.44 1.29 -3.74
N PRO A 62 0.60 1.47 -4.59
CA PRO A 62 1.53 0.38 -4.86
C PRO A 62 2.37 -0.02 -3.64
N ILE A 63 2.75 0.92 -2.79
CA ILE A 63 3.48 0.61 -1.54
C ILE A 63 2.59 -0.23 -0.63
N MET A 64 1.34 0.15 -0.44
CA MET A 64 0.37 -0.62 0.33
C MET A 64 0.24 -2.03 -0.23
N ALA A 65 0.05 -2.16 -1.54
CA ALA A 65 -0.10 -3.46 -2.20
C ALA A 65 1.14 -4.34 -1.99
N CYS A 66 2.34 -3.79 -2.15
CA CYS A 66 3.59 -4.53 -1.91
C CYS A 66 3.67 -5.01 -0.45
N ASN A 67 3.33 -4.17 0.51
CA ASN A 67 3.38 -4.53 1.93
C ASN A 67 2.38 -5.62 2.29
N VAL A 68 1.15 -5.52 1.78
CA VAL A 68 0.10 -6.51 2.04
C VAL A 68 0.46 -7.86 1.40
N ILE A 69 0.93 -7.85 0.15
CA ILE A 69 1.34 -9.08 -0.54
C ILE A 69 2.56 -9.70 0.15
N ASP A 70 3.53 -8.91 0.57
CA ASP A 70 4.70 -9.39 1.30
C ASP A 70 4.30 -10.12 2.59
N ARG A 71 3.37 -9.56 3.36
CA ARG A 71 2.84 -10.21 4.56
C ARG A 71 2.13 -11.52 4.23
N ALA A 72 1.36 -11.55 3.13
CA ALA A 72 0.70 -12.77 2.68
C ALA A 72 1.71 -13.86 2.30
N ILE A 73 2.79 -13.50 1.62
CA ILE A 73 3.89 -14.43 1.30
C ILE A 73 4.47 -14.99 2.59
N GLN A 74 4.75 -14.14 3.56
CA GLN A 74 5.32 -14.56 4.84
C GLN A 74 4.39 -15.54 5.57
N MET A 75 3.10 -15.30 5.54
CA MET A 75 2.10 -16.18 6.15
C MET A 75 2.02 -17.55 5.47
N HIS A 76 2.26 -17.62 4.17
CA HIS A 76 2.28 -18.87 3.41
C HIS A 76 3.61 -19.61 3.48
N GLY A 77 4.68 -18.97 3.97
CA GLY A 77 6.02 -19.56 4.01
C GLY A 77 6.55 -19.83 2.61
N GLY A 78 7.28 -20.94 2.44
CA GLY A 78 7.88 -21.31 1.16
C GLY A 78 6.89 -21.39 0.00
N ALA A 79 5.65 -21.79 0.28
CA ALA A 79 4.60 -21.83 -0.74
C ALA A 79 4.29 -20.44 -1.31
N GLY A 80 4.46 -19.39 -0.51
CA GLY A 80 4.19 -18.02 -0.92
C GLY A 80 5.10 -17.51 -2.03
N VAL A 81 6.30 -18.06 -2.17
CA VAL A 81 7.24 -17.71 -3.25
C VAL A 81 7.23 -18.72 -4.39
N SER A 82 6.42 -19.77 -4.28
CA SER A 82 6.31 -20.79 -5.32
C SER A 82 5.37 -20.35 -6.45
N GLN A 83 5.44 -21.05 -7.58
CA GLN A 83 4.54 -20.81 -8.71
C GLN A 83 3.13 -21.39 -8.49
N ASP A 84 2.93 -22.20 -7.45
CA ASP A 84 1.62 -22.78 -7.11
C ASP A 84 0.64 -21.76 -6.58
N PHE A 85 1.13 -20.62 -6.08
CA PHE A 85 0.32 -19.51 -5.59
C PHE A 85 0.64 -18.23 -6.37
N PRO A 86 -0.34 -17.34 -6.55
CA PRO A 86 -0.14 -16.13 -7.38
C PRO A 86 0.65 -15.02 -6.68
N LEU A 87 1.02 -15.16 -5.41
CA LEU A 87 1.55 -14.08 -4.58
C LEU A 87 2.87 -13.51 -5.10
N ALA A 88 3.81 -14.38 -5.50
CA ALA A 88 5.11 -13.94 -6.00
C ALA A 88 4.97 -13.11 -7.29
N SER A 89 4.11 -13.55 -8.21
CA SER A 89 3.79 -12.83 -9.45
C SER A 89 3.10 -11.49 -9.16
N MET A 90 2.14 -11.49 -8.24
CA MET A 90 1.45 -10.27 -7.81
C MET A 90 2.42 -9.27 -7.20
N TYR A 91 3.36 -9.73 -6.38
CA TYR A 91 4.38 -8.87 -5.78
C TYR A 91 5.25 -8.21 -6.85
N ALA A 92 5.76 -9.01 -7.79
CA ALA A 92 6.59 -8.48 -8.88
C ALA A 92 5.84 -7.42 -9.70
N HIS A 93 4.56 -7.66 -9.98
CA HIS A 93 3.70 -6.74 -10.71
C HIS A 93 3.50 -5.42 -9.96
N MET A 94 3.13 -5.50 -8.68
CA MET A 94 2.92 -4.32 -7.85
C MET A 94 4.23 -3.56 -7.61
N ARG A 95 5.34 -4.28 -7.44
CA ARG A 95 6.66 -3.66 -7.28
C ARG A 95 7.06 -2.87 -8.52
N THR A 96 6.71 -3.36 -9.70
CA THR A 96 6.95 -2.67 -10.97
C THR A 96 6.21 -1.33 -11.04
N LEU A 97 5.00 -1.24 -10.49
CA LEU A 97 4.21 -0.01 -10.48
C LEU A 97 4.88 1.12 -9.69
N ARG A 98 5.79 0.80 -8.78
CA ARG A 98 6.57 1.80 -8.04
C ARG A 98 7.70 2.41 -8.88
N LEU A 99 7.98 1.83 -10.04
CA LEU A 99 9.06 2.26 -10.95
C LEU A 99 8.49 2.78 -12.27
N ALA A 100 7.39 2.21 -12.75
CA ALA A 100 6.80 2.53 -14.05
C ALA A 100 6.08 3.89 -14.01
N ASP A 101 6.13 4.60 -15.13
CA ASP A 101 5.48 5.90 -15.31
C ASP A 101 5.91 6.93 -14.27
N GLY A 102 7.18 6.90 -13.91
CA GLY A 102 7.79 7.69 -12.87
C GLY A 102 7.95 6.90 -11.58
N PRO A 103 9.17 6.80 -11.04
CA PRO A 103 9.41 6.14 -9.77
C PRO A 103 8.82 6.94 -8.60
N ASP A 104 8.72 6.30 -7.44
CA ASP A 104 8.15 6.92 -6.22
C ASP A 104 8.75 8.29 -5.91
N GLU A 105 10.05 8.43 -6.11
CA GLU A 105 10.79 9.67 -5.82
C GLU A 105 10.31 10.84 -6.69
N VAL A 106 9.99 10.58 -7.95
CA VAL A 106 9.48 11.61 -8.87
C VAL A 106 8.12 12.11 -8.41
N HIS A 107 7.23 11.20 -8.02
CA HIS A 107 5.90 11.56 -7.53
C HIS A 107 5.95 12.25 -6.17
N ARG A 108 6.85 11.81 -5.26
CA ARG A 108 7.07 12.48 -3.99
C ARG A 108 7.55 13.91 -4.18
N ARG A 109 8.44 14.13 -5.14
CA ARG A 109 8.92 15.47 -5.48
C ARG A 109 7.79 16.36 -5.97
N SER A 110 6.91 15.83 -6.81
CA SER A 110 5.73 16.56 -7.30
C SER A 110 4.79 16.93 -6.16
N ILE A 111 4.51 16.00 -5.25
CA ILE A 111 3.68 16.24 -4.07
C ILE A 111 4.28 17.37 -3.22
N ALA A 112 5.56 17.28 -2.92
CA ALA A 112 6.25 18.27 -2.10
C ALA A 112 6.23 19.67 -2.74
N ARG A 113 6.47 19.75 -4.05
CA ARG A 113 6.42 21.02 -4.78
C ARG A 113 5.04 21.67 -4.74
N LEU A 114 4.01 20.88 -4.95
CA LEU A 114 2.63 21.36 -4.90
C LEU A 114 2.24 21.84 -3.50
N GLU A 115 2.65 21.11 -2.49
CA GLU A 115 2.38 21.49 -1.08
C GLU A 115 3.12 22.78 -0.70
N LEU A 116 4.38 22.91 -1.07
CA LEU A 116 5.17 24.11 -0.79
C LEU A 116 4.60 25.33 -1.54
N ALA A 117 4.20 25.17 -2.79
CA ALA A 117 3.57 26.24 -3.56
C ALA A 117 2.27 26.73 -2.90
N LYS A 118 1.47 25.79 -2.38
CA LYS A 118 0.23 26.09 -1.67
C LYS A 118 0.51 26.87 -0.37
N LEU A 119 1.50 26.46 0.42
CA LEU A 119 1.89 27.15 1.64
C LEU A 119 2.40 28.56 1.35
N MET A 120 3.16 28.75 0.30
CA MET A 120 3.65 30.07 -0.12
C MET A 120 2.51 31.00 -0.53
N GLN A 121 1.43 30.48 -1.12
CA GLN A 121 0.26 31.28 -1.46
C GLN A 121 -0.55 31.70 -0.22
N GLU A 122 -0.61 30.84 0.79
CA GLU A 122 -1.30 31.14 2.05
C GLU A 122 -0.62 32.26 2.84
N ASP A 123 0.71 32.42 2.71
CA ASP A 123 1.49 33.45 3.39
C ASP A 123 1.39 34.84 2.71
N LYS A 124 0.70 34.93 1.61
CA LYS A 124 0.42 36.20 0.91
C LYS A 124 -1.00 36.67 1.26
#